data_262f99ea172a77ad5ebf748f532db790
#
_entry.id   262f99ea172a77ad5ebf748f532db790
#
_cell.length_a   1.000
_cell.length_b   1.000
_cell.length_c   1.000
_cell.angle_alpha   90.00
_cell.angle_beta   90.00
_cell.angle_gamma   90.00
#
_symmetry.space_group_name_H-M   'P 1'
#
loop_
_entity.id
_entity.type
_entity.pdbx_description
1 polymer ?
#
loop_
_entity_poly.entity_id
_entity_poly.type
_entity_poly.pdbx_seq_one_letter_code
_entity_poly.pdbx_strand_id
1 'polypeptide(L)'
;MRIKDKLDASKLFDLTGEVALVTGAGSGIGQAIAIGFAQCGADVACLDKRDDGGLQDTVNQIKVIGRRAIAIAADVTLKDNLNNAVSETENQLGLLSIAVNAAGIANAAPAEEMSEEQYQTLMDINMKGIFFSCQAEANAMMKHGKGSIINIASMSGVIVNRGLTQIHYNASKAGVIHMSKSMAMEWVDKGIRVNSISPGYTATPMNTRPEMVHQTKEFEAQTPMQRMASVNEIVGPAIFLASNASSYCTGVDLLVDGGFVCW
;
A
#
# COMPACT_ATOMS: atom_id res chain seq x y z
N MET A 1 30.66 -13.13 -6.55
CA MET A 1 30.32 -11.86 -5.88
C MET A 1 31.41 -11.53 -4.89
N ARG A 2 32.28 -10.55 -5.14
CA ARG A 2 33.35 -10.18 -4.19
C ARG A 2 32.73 -9.25 -3.16
N ILE A 3 32.75 -9.65 -1.89
CA ILE A 3 32.41 -8.79 -0.72
C ILE A 3 33.50 -7.71 -0.65
N LYS A 4 33.37 -6.63 -1.43
CA LYS A 4 34.35 -5.52 -1.43
C LYS A 4 33.80 -4.25 -0.76
N ASP A 5 32.53 -4.12 -0.56
CA ASP A 5 31.96 -2.96 0.11
C ASP A 5 31.59 -3.35 1.53
N LYS A 6 32.12 -2.65 2.52
CA LYS A 6 31.71 -2.81 3.92
C LYS A 6 30.23 -2.46 3.99
N LEU A 7 29.41 -3.39 4.49
CA LEU A 7 28.00 -3.16 4.77
C LEU A 7 27.87 -1.94 5.70
N ASP A 8 27.14 -0.94 5.23
CA ASP A 8 26.67 0.17 6.05
C ASP A 8 25.17 -0.02 6.29
N ALA A 9 24.83 -0.58 7.45
CA ALA A 9 23.44 -0.90 7.78
C ALA A 9 22.55 0.37 7.87
N SER A 10 23.14 1.53 8.14
CA SER A 10 22.40 2.81 8.22
C SER A 10 21.83 3.23 6.85
N LYS A 11 22.46 2.77 5.76
CA LYS A 11 22.04 3.07 4.38
C LYS A 11 21.08 2.06 3.79
N LEU A 12 20.80 0.96 4.48
CA LEU A 12 19.90 -0.07 3.95
C LEU A 12 18.48 0.44 3.73
N PHE A 13 18.04 1.41 4.54
CA PHE A 13 16.69 1.99 4.52
C PHE A 13 16.65 3.36 3.81
N ASP A 14 17.77 3.81 3.24
CA ASP A 14 17.86 5.07 2.52
C ASP A 14 17.14 4.96 1.17
N LEU A 15 16.23 5.91 0.91
CA LEU A 15 15.46 6.03 -0.33
C LEU A 15 15.88 7.25 -1.14
N THR A 16 17.04 7.86 -0.83
CA THR A 16 17.55 9.02 -1.55
C THR A 16 17.79 8.69 -3.03
N GLY A 17 17.19 9.51 -3.89
CA GLY A 17 17.26 9.31 -5.34
C GLY A 17 16.21 8.34 -5.91
N GLU A 18 15.38 7.72 -5.07
CA GLU A 18 14.25 6.92 -5.50
C GLU A 18 13.02 7.79 -5.77
N VAL A 19 12.17 7.36 -6.70
CA VAL A 19 10.87 7.96 -6.99
C VAL A 19 9.78 6.96 -6.66
N ALA A 20 8.84 7.38 -5.81
CA ALA A 20 7.72 6.57 -5.37
C ALA A 20 6.39 7.07 -5.93
N LEU A 21 5.49 6.17 -6.31
CA LEU A 21 4.08 6.43 -6.55
C LEU A 21 3.25 5.74 -5.46
N VAL A 22 2.38 6.49 -4.77
CA VAL A 22 1.53 5.97 -3.70
C VAL A 22 0.07 6.23 -4.03
N THR A 23 -0.73 5.18 -4.21
CA THR A 23 -2.18 5.29 -4.38
C THR A 23 -2.89 5.32 -3.02
N GLY A 24 -4.02 6.02 -2.91
CA GLY A 24 -4.69 6.24 -1.62
C GLY A 24 -3.92 7.20 -0.71
N ALA A 25 -3.11 8.09 -1.27
CA ALA A 25 -2.20 8.96 -0.54
C ALA A 25 -2.88 10.17 0.13
N GLY A 26 -4.18 10.37 -0.08
CA GLY A 26 -4.93 11.47 0.53
C GLY A 26 -5.25 11.27 2.01
N SER A 27 -5.12 10.06 2.56
CA SER A 27 -5.46 9.79 3.96
C SER A 27 -4.86 8.46 4.47
N GLY A 28 -4.89 8.28 5.80
CA GLY A 28 -4.65 6.99 6.45
C GLY A 28 -3.28 6.39 6.16
N ILE A 29 -3.26 5.09 5.82
CA ILE A 29 -2.02 4.33 5.61
C ILE A 29 -1.24 4.86 4.40
N GLY A 30 -1.91 5.17 3.28
CA GLY A 30 -1.27 5.68 2.07
C GLY A 30 -0.58 7.04 2.32
N GLN A 31 -1.26 7.95 3.00
CA GLN A 31 -0.69 9.25 3.40
C GLN A 31 0.55 9.07 4.29
N ALA A 32 0.44 8.24 5.34
CA ALA A 32 1.56 8.02 6.26
C ALA A 32 2.77 7.42 5.56
N ILE A 33 2.58 6.46 4.65
CA ILE A 33 3.66 5.85 3.86
C ILE A 33 4.30 6.88 2.93
N ALA A 34 3.51 7.70 2.22
CA ALA A 34 4.02 8.73 1.32
C ALA A 34 4.94 9.72 2.05
N ILE A 35 4.50 10.20 3.23
CA ILE A 35 5.30 11.09 4.08
C ILE A 35 6.54 10.37 4.60
N GLY A 36 6.42 9.13 5.06
CA GLY A 36 7.54 8.33 5.56
C GLY A 36 8.61 8.05 4.49
N PHE A 37 8.21 7.82 3.24
CA PHE A 37 9.15 7.65 2.13
C PHE A 37 9.93 8.95 1.85
N ALA A 38 9.25 10.10 1.91
CA ALA A 38 9.90 11.40 1.78
C ALA A 38 10.89 11.65 2.92
N GLN A 39 10.58 11.28 4.16
CA GLN A 39 11.49 11.35 5.30
C GLN A 39 12.74 10.49 5.12
N CYS A 40 12.63 9.38 4.37
CA CYS A 40 13.76 8.52 4.00
C CYS A 40 14.45 8.94 2.69
N GLY A 41 14.08 10.08 2.08
CA GLY A 41 14.79 10.67 0.95
C GLY A 41 14.16 10.47 -0.42
N ALA A 42 13.02 9.78 -0.56
CA ALA A 42 12.33 9.62 -1.83
C ALA A 42 11.61 10.90 -2.28
N ASP A 43 11.48 11.07 -3.60
CA ASP A 43 10.50 11.98 -4.19
C ASP A 43 9.19 11.20 -4.44
N VAL A 44 8.02 11.82 -4.21
CA VAL A 44 6.77 11.06 -4.13
C VAL A 44 5.65 11.64 -4.99
N ALA A 45 5.08 10.84 -5.87
CA ALA A 45 3.81 11.10 -6.50
C ALA A 45 2.68 10.55 -5.61
N CYS A 46 1.80 11.42 -5.18
CA CYS A 46 0.65 11.10 -4.34
C CYS A 46 -0.60 11.01 -5.22
N LEU A 47 -1.24 9.85 -5.26
CA LEU A 47 -2.45 9.61 -6.04
C LEU A 47 -3.64 9.32 -5.12
N ASP A 48 -4.75 9.99 -5.36
CA ASP A 48 -6.06 9.67 -4.76
C ASP A 48 -7.19 10.02 -5.74
N LYS A 49 -8.35 9.39 -5.57
CA LYS A 49 -9.54 9.72 -6.36
C LYS A 49 -10.18 11.03 -5.88
N ARG A 50 -10.10 11.31 -4.58
CA ARG A 50 -10.71 12.49 -3.96
C ARG A 50 -9.73 13.64 -3.90
N ASP A 51 -10.22 14.81 -4.30
CA ASP A 51 -9.51 16.08 -4.11
C ASP A 51 -10.24 16.90 -3.02
N ASP A 52 -10.38 16.29 -1.84
CA ASP A 52 -11.01 16.89 -0.66
C ASP A 52 -10.00 17.66 0.25
N GLY A 53 -8.84 17.98 -0.30
CA GLY A 53 -7.75 18.67 0.39
C GLY A 53 -6.73 17.73 1.04
N GLY A 54 -7.07 16.48 1.32
CA GLY A 54 -6.15 15.52 1.95
C GLY A 54 -4.95 15.17 1.08
N LEU A 55 -5.16 15.03 -0.23
CA LEU A 55 -4.07 14.78 -1.18
C LEU A 55 -3.09 15.95 -1.24
N GLN A 56 -3.60 17.19 -1.31
CA GLN A 56 -2.77 18.38 -1.33
C GLN A 56 -2.05 18.60 0.01
N ASP A 57 -2.67 18.25 1.14
CA ASP A 57 -2.04 18.29 2.45
C ASP A 57 -0.83 17.34 2.52
N THR A 58 -0.96 16.13 2.01
CA THR A 58 0.14 15.16 1.91
C THR A 58 1.31 15.73 1.11
N VAL A 59 1.03 16.29 -0.07
CA VAL A 59 2.05 16.91 -0.93
C VAL A 59 2.75 18.09 -0.22
N ASN A 60 1.98 18.91 0.48
CA ASN A 60 2.55 20.05 1.23
C ASN A 60 3.46 19.59 2.36
N GLN A 61 3.07 18.55 3.12
CA GLN A 61 3.91 17.98 4.16
C GLN A 61 5.24 17.44 3.60
N ILE A 62 5.19 16.74 2.45
CA ILE A 62 6.40 16.23 1.78
C ILE A 62 7.31 17.38 1.32
N LYS A 63 6.75 18.45 0.77
CA LYS A 63 7.53 19.64 0.36
C LYS A 63 8.20 20.35 1.56
N VAL A 64 7.55 20.39 2.72
CA VAL A 64 8.14 20.91 3.97
C VAL A 64 9.35 20.08 4.42
N ILE A 65 9.35 18.77 4.17
CA ILE A 65 10.52 17.88 4.43
C ILE A 65 11.68 18.19 3.47
N GLY A 66 11.44 18.95 2.40
CA GLY A 66 12.45 19.28 1.39
C GLY A 66 12.53 18.29 0.23
N ARG A 67 11.50 17.45 0.05
CA ARG A 67 11.42 16.53 -1.09
C ARG A 67 10.45 17.03 -2.16
N ARG A 68 10.65 16.56 -3.41
CA ARG A 68 9.69 16.86 -4.48
C ARG A 68 8.45 15.99 -4.32
N ALA A 69 7.29 16.60 -4.52
CA ALA A 69 6.03 15.85 -4.53
C ALA A 69 5.03 16.46 -5.51
N ILE A 70 4.21 15.61 -6.11
CA ILE A 70 3.09 15.96 -6.97
C ILE A 70 1.80 15.30 -6.50
N ALA A 71 0.68 15.98 -6.73
CA ALA A 71 -0.67 15.45 -6.48
C ALA A 71 -1.26 14.99 -7.82
N ILE A 72 -1.79 13.77 -7.87
CA ILE A 72 -2.43 13.20 -9.05
C ILE A 72 -3.85 12.76 -8.66
N ALA A 73 -4.87 13.46 -9.17
CA ALA A 73 -6.27 13.08 -9.00
C ALA A 73 -6.62 11.99 -10.04
N ALA A 74 -6.80 10.75 -9.60
CA ALA A 74 -7.07 9.63 -10.49
C ALA A 74 -7.87 8.51 -9.81
N ASP A 75 -8.73 7.85 -10.59
CA ASP A 75 -9.49 6.68 -10.17
C ASP A 75 -8.73 5.40 -10.54
N VAL A 76 -8.34 4.60 -9.54
CA VAL A 76 -7.62 3.34 -9.73
C VAL A 76 -8.44 2.28 -10.48
N THR A 77 -9.75 2.44 -10.59
CA THR A 77 -10.61 1.53 -11.36
C THR A 77 -10.51 1.74 -12.87
N LEU A 78 -9.90 2.86 -13.30
CA LEU A 78 -9.74 3.27 -14.70
C LEU A 78 -8.27 3.08 -15.14
N LYS A 79 -8.03 2.10 -16.00
CA LYS A 79 -6.69 1.73 -16.46
C LYS A 79 -5.90 2.89 -17.06
N ASP A 80 -6.56 3.74 -17.87
CA ASP A 80 -5.90 4.88 -18.51
C ASP A 80 -5.46 5.95 -17.49
N ASN A 81 -6.21 6.11 -16.40
CA ASN A 81 -5.81 7.00 -15.31
C ASN A 81 -4.47 6.55 -14.70
N LEU A 82 -4.29 5.24 -14.51
CA LEU A 82 -3.08 4.67 -13.95
C LEU A 82 -1.87 4.81 -14.88
N ASN A 83 -2.07 4.53 -16.17
CA ASN A 83 -1.01 4.75 -17.18
C ASN A 83 -0.57 6.21 -17.24
N ASN A 84 -1.53 7.14 -17.20
CA ASN A 84 -1.26 8.58 -17.18
C ASN A 84 -0.54 8.99 -15.88
N ALA A 85 -0.97 8.47 -14.74
CA ALA A 85 -0.34 8.77 -13.46
C ALA A 85 1.13 8.33 -13.39
N VAL A 86 1.44 7.14 -13.90
CA VAL A 86 2.83 6.66 -14.01
C VAL A 86 3.63 7.56 -14.96
N SER A 87 3.09 7.89 -16.12
CA SER A 87 3.75 8.79 -17.09
C SER A 87 4.00 10.18 -16.51
N GLU A 88 3.04 10.73 -15.79
CA GLU A 88 3.16 12.03 -15.11
C GLU A 88 4.22 11.98 -14.00
N THR A 89 4.25 10.89 -13.23
CA THR A 89 5.28 10.65 -12.21
C THR A 89 6.68 10.66 -12.83
N GLU A 90 6.89 9.89 -13.90
CA GLU A 90 8.20 9.82 -14.58
C GLU A 90 8.60 11.18 -15.19
N ASN A 91 7.67 11.90 -15.79
CA ASN A 91 7.94 13.22 -16.39
C ASN A 91 8.31 14.29 -15.38
N GLN A 92 7.71 14.29 -14.18
CA GLN A 92 7.91 15.34 -13.20
C GLN A 92 8.97 15.00 -12.13
N LEU A 93 9.09 13.72 -11.74
CA LEU A 93 9.96 13.32 -10.65
C LEU A 93 11.15 12.47 -11.09
N GLY A 94 11.05 11.76 -12.22
CA GLY A 94 12.07 10.85 -12.72
C GLY A 94 11.60 9.40 -12.71
N LEU A 95 12.49 8.44 -13.03
CA LEU A 95 12.17 7.03 -13.22
C LEU A 95 11.50 6.43 -11.97
N LEU A 96 10.32 5.84 -12.17
CA LEU A 96 9.58 5.19 -11.11
C LEU A 96 10.29 3.93 -10.62
N SER A 97 10.65 3.87 -9.35
CA SER A 97 11.37 2.72 -8.76
C SER A 97 10.65 2.09 -7.56
N ILE A 98 9.69 2.80 -6.96
CA ILE A 98 8.90 2.29 -5.83
C ILE A 98 7.41 2.56 -6.11
N ALA A 99 6.56 1.58 -5.83
CA ALA A 99 5.12 1.76 -5.88
C ALA A 99 4.43 1.20 -4.64
N VAL A 100 3.42 1.92 -4.13
CA VAL A 100 2.57 1.44 -3.02
C VAL A 100 1.11 1.56 -3.42
N ASN A 101 0.45 0.41 -3.47
CA ASN A 101 -0.97 0.31 -3.79
C ASN A 101 -1.80 0.24 -2.51
N ALA A 102 -2.16 1.42 -1.96
CA ALA A 102 -2.91 1.56 -0.71
C ALA A 102 -4.36 2.03 -0.91
N ALA A 103 -4.77 2.37 -2.13
CA ALA A 103 -6.17 2.69 -2.42
C ALA A 103 -7.07 1.49 -2.13
N GLY A 104 -8.13 1.71 -1.36
CA GLY A 104 -9.06 0.64 -1.01
C GLY A 104 -10.22 1.14 -0.15
N ILE A 105 -11.30 0.35 -0.14
CA ILE A 105 -12.49 0.59 0.67
C ILE A 105 -12.84 -0.67 1.48
N ALA A 106 -13.62 -0.48 2.54
CA ALA A 106 -14.24 -1.54 3.29
C ALA A 106 -15.70 -1.18 3.58
N ASN A 107 -16.57 -2.15 3.44
CA ASN A 107 -17.95 -2.12 3.89
C ASN A 107 -18.40 -3.52 4.28
N ALA A 108 -19.58 -3.66 4.84
CA ALA A 108 -20.10 -4.92 5.35
C ALA A 108 -21.56 -5.11 4.91
N ALA A 109 -21.91 -6.36 4.65
CA ALA A 109 -23.27 -6.86 4.54
C ALA A 109 -23.26 -8.38 4.75
N PRO A 110 -24.34 -9.01 5.28
CA PRO A 110 -24.51 -10.45 5.24
C PRO A 110 -24.35 -10.98 3.80
N ALA A 111 -23.74 -12.15 3.65
CA ALA A 111 -23.42 -12.68 2.32
C ALA A 111 -24.69 -12.87 1.45
N GLU A 112 -25.78 -13.33 2.07
CA GLU A 112 -27.09 -13.56 1.43
C GLU A 112 -27.83 -12.27 1.05
N GLU A 113 -27.45 -11.13 1.62
CA GLU A 113 -28.09 -9.82 1.38
C GLU A 113 -27.22 -8.88 0.54
N MET A 114 -25.95 -9.25 0.30
CA MET A 114 -24.99 -8.41 -0.39
C MET A 114 -25.42 -8.15 -1.84
N SER A 115 -25.60 -6.88 -2.22
CA SER A 115 -25.95 -6.54 -3.58
C SER A 115 -24.78 -6.74 -4.55
N GLU A 116 -25.10 -7.01 -5.83
CA GLU A 116 -24.11 -7.10 -6.89
C GLU A 116 -23.28 -5.81 -7.00
N GLU A 117 -23.92 -4.64 -6.90
CA GLU A 117 -23.26 -3.33 -6.95
C GLU A 117 -22.24 -3.17 -5.80
N GLN A 118 -22.62 -3.53 -4.58
CA GLN A 118 -21.73 -3.48 -3.41
C GLN A 118 -20.52 -4.40 -3.57
N TYR A 119 -20.75 -5.63 -4.03
CA TYR A 119 -19.70 -6.59 -4.32
C TYR A 119 -18.76 -6.08 -5.41
N GLN A 120 -19.31 -5.67 -6.56
CA GLN A 120 -18.55 -5.24 -7.72
C GLN A 120 -17.72 -3.98 -7.44
N THR A 121 -18.32 -2.97 -6.78
CA THR A 121 -17.62 -1.73 -6.42
C THR A 121 -16.37 -2.01 -5.59
N LEU A 122 -16.49 -2.86 -4.58
CA LEU A 122 -15.36 -3.20 -3.72
C LEU A 122 -14.29 -3.99 -4.49
N MET A 123 -14.69 -4.98 -5.28
CA MET A 123 -13.75 -5.79 -6.07
C MET A 123 -13.04 -4.94 -7.14
N ASP A 124 -13.73 -4.00 -7.76
CA ASP A 124 -13.15 -3.08 -8.75
C ASP A 124 -12.06 -2.20 -8.13
N ILE A 125 -12.27 -1.71 -6.92
CA ILE A 125 -11.29 -0.86 -6.25
C ILE A 125 -10.16 -1.71 -5.64
N ASN A 126 -10.50 -2.69 -4.79
CA ASN A 126 -9.54 -3.38 -3.95
C ASN A 126 -8.72 -4.44 -4.69
N MET A 127 -9.21 -4.97 -5.81
CA MET A 127 -8.55 -6.05 -6.53
C MET A 127 -8.17 -5.65 -7.95
N LYS A 128 -9.15 -5.27 -8.79
CA LYS A 128 -8.90 -4.83 -10.18
C LYS A 128 -8.04 -3.57 -10.22
N GLY A 129 -8.29 -2.59 -9.32
CA GLY A 129 -7.50 -1.37 -9.20
C GLY A 129 -6.04 -1.65 -8.86
N ILE A 130 -5.77 -2.53 -7.89
CA ILE A 130 -4.40 -2.95 -7.55
C ILE A 130 -3.74 -3.68 -8.73
N PHE A 131 -4.46 -4.57 -9.41
CA PHE A 131 -3.91 -5.28 -10.58
C PHE A 131 -3.43 -4.31 -11.68
N PHE A 132 -4.27 -3.35 -12.06
CA PHE A 132 -3.92 -2.39 -13.13
C PHE A 132 -2.88 -1.37 -12.66
N SER A 133 -2.85 -1.00 -11.37
CA SER A 133 -1.75 -0.20 -10.81
C SER A 133 -0.42 -0.93 -10.95
N CYS A 134 -0.35 -2.17 -10.46
CA CYS A 134 0.85 -3.01 -10.61
C CYS A 134 1.27 -3.18 -12.07
N GLN A 135 0.32 -3.35 -13.01
CA GLN A 135 0.63 -3.49 -14.43
C GLN A 135 1.26 -2.21 -15.01
N ALA A 136 0.70 -1.04 -14.71
CA ALA A 136 1.23 0.25 -15.19
C ALA A 136 2.63 0.52 -14.60
N GLU A 137 2.79 0.30 -13.30
CA GLU A 137 4.03 0.48 -12.56
C GLU A 137 5.14 -0.47 -13.06
N ALA A 138 4.83 -1.75 -13.18
CA ALA A 138 5.78 -2.74 -13.67
C ALA A 138 6.23 -2.46 -15.10
N ASN A 139 5.33 -2.04 -15.99
CA ASN A 139 5.68 -1.66 -17.35
C ASN A 139 6.67 -0.48 -17.42
N ALA A 140 6.60 0.45 -16.48
CA ALA A 140 7.58 1.54 -16.37
C ALA A 140 8.91 1.01 -15.81
N MET A 141 8.87 0.28 -14.70
CA MET A 141 10.05 -0.26 -14.00
C MET A 141 10.86 -1.24 -14.85
N MET A 142 10.20 -2.06 -15.69
CA MET A 142 10.87 -3.00 -16.60
C MET A 142 11.80 -2.31 -17.60
N LYS A 143 11.54 -1.06 -17.99
CA LYS A 143 12.35 -0.31 -18.95
C LYS A 143 13.77 -0.06 -18.43
N HIS A 144 13.94 -0.01 -17.09
CA HIS A 144 15.24 0.22 -16.45
C HIS A 144 15.68 -0.92 -15.51
N GLY A 145 14.90 -2.01 -15.44
CA GLY A 145 15.29 -3.24 -14.75
C GLY A 145 15.39 -3.13 -13.23
N LYS A 146 14.62 -2.22 -12.61
CA LYS A 146 14.61 -2.01 -11.16
C LYS A 146 13.22 -1.60 -10.69
N GLY A 147 12.71 -2.27 -9.62
CA GLY A 147 11.45 -1.87 -9.01
C GLY A 147 11.12 -2.59 -7.71
N SER A 148 10.35 -1.92 -6.86
CA SER A 148 9.71 -2.52 -5.69
C SER A 148 8.25 -2.09 -5.62
N ILE A 149 7.34 -3.05 -5.77
CA ILE A 149 5.89 -2.86 -5.68
C ILE A 149 5.39 -3.45 -4.35
N ILE A 150 4.62 -2.66 -3.61
CA ILE A 150 4.08 -3.03 -2.29
C ILE A 150 2.57 -2.87 -2.33
N ASN A 151 1.84 -3.96 -2.17
CA ASN A 151 0.39 -3.96 -2.15
C ASN A 151 -0.14 -3.99 -0.71
N ILE A 152 -1.04 -3.08 -0.35
CA ILE A 152 -1.67 -3.11 0.96
C ILE A 152 -2.84 -4.09 0.93
N ALA A 153 -2.59 -5.27 1.51
CA ALA A 153 -3.56 -6.31 1.73
C ALA A 153 -4.31 -6.12 3.07
N SER A 154 -4.47 -7.15 3.85
CA SER A 154 -5.05 -7.13 5.20
C SER A 154 -4.89 -8.49 5.86
N MET A 155 -4.82 -8.55 7.18
CA MET A 155 -5.00 -9.79 7.93
C MET A 155 -6.30 -10.53 7.55
N SER A 156 -7.32 -9.80 7.11
CA SER A 156 -8.59 -10.35 6.61
C SER A 156 -8.46 -11.17 5.32
N GLY A 157 -7.32 -11.08 4.64
CA GLY A 157 -6.97 -11.98 3.53
C GLY A 157 -6.40 -13.31 3.99
N VAL A 158 -6.03 -13.44 5.27
CA VAL A 158 -5.45 -14.65 5.89
C VAL A 158 -6.48 -15.36 6.78
N ILE A 159 -7.29 -14.58 7.49
CA ILE A 159 -8.31 -15.07 8.43
C ILE A 159 -9.68 -14.47 8.14
N VAL A 160 -10.72 -15.01 8.78
CA VAL A 160 -12.06 -14.41 8.83
C VAL A 160 -12.23 -13.69 10.16
N ASN A 161 -12.52 -12.40 10.11
CA ASN A 161 -12.70 -11.57 11.31
C ASN A 161 -14.02 -11.92 12.01
N ARG A 162 -13.96 -12.29 13.28
CA ARG A 162 -15.16 -12.57 14.08
C ARG A 162 -16.04 -11.31 14.18
N GLY A 163 -17.34 -11.47 13.92
CA GLY A 163 -18.32 -10.38 14.02
C GLY A 163 -18.36 -9.43 12.83
N LEU A 164 -17.57 -9.63 11.79
CA LEU A 164 -17.60 -8.83 10.56
C LEU A 164 -18.14 -9.63 9.37
N THR A 165 -19.26 -9.19 8.83
CA THR A 165 -19.87 -9.75 7.60
C THR A 165 -19.33 -9.02 6.38
N GLN A 166 -18.14 -9.41 5.90
CA GLN A 166 -17.41 -8.70 4.85
C GLN A 166 -16.73 -9.64 3.84
N ILE A 167 -17.48 -10.66 3.36
CA ILE A 167 -16.95 -11.72 2.50
C ILE A 167 -16.16 -11.19 1.28
N HIS A 168 -16.69 -10.16 0.60
CA HIS A 168 -16.06 -9.55 -0.58
C HIS A 168 -14.73 -8.85 -0.22
N TYR A 169 -14.65 -8.21 0.95
CA TYR A 169 -13.41 -7.61 1.45
C TYR A 169 -12.36 -8.70 1.73
N ASN A 170 -12.73 -9.73 2.48
CA ASN A 170 -11.83 -10.85 2.79
C ASN A 170 -11.32 -11.52 1.51
N ALA A 171 -12.23 -11.81 0.56
CA ALA A 171 -11.89 -12.38 -0.74
C ALA A 171 -10.94 -11.46 -1.54
N SER A 172 -11.21 -10.16 -1.58
CA SER A 172 -10.36 -9.20 -2.29
C SER A 172 -8.95 -9.14 -1.69
N LYS A 173 -8.82 -9.14 -0.37
CA LYS A 173 -7.52 -9.07 0.30
C LYS A 173 -6.73 -10.38 0.22
N ALA A 174 -7.40 -11.53 0.27
CA ALA A 174 -6.79 -12.83 -0.06
C ALA A 174 -6.29 -12.86 -1.51
N GLY A 175 -7.09 -12.35 -2.44
CA GLY A 175 -6.72 -12.21 -3.85
C GLY A 175 -5.49 -11.31 -4.04
N VAL A 176 -5.39 -10.19 -3.33
CA VAL A 176 -4.21 -9.29 -3.37
C VAL A 176 -2.95 -10.00 -2.89
N ILE A 177 -3.02 -10.75 -1.78
CA ILE A 177 -1.87 -11.52 -1.26
C ILE A 177 -1.39 -12.52 -2.32
N HIS A 178 -2.30 -13.29 -2.91
CA HIS A 178 -1.90 -14.32 -3.88
C HIS A 178 -1.46 -13.74 -5.22
N MET A 179 -2.13 -12.68 -5.68
CA MET A 179 -1.77 -11.94 -6.89
C MET A 179 -0.37 -11.32 -6.76
N SER A 180 0.00 -10.79 -5.58
CA SER A 180 1.35 -10.28 -5.31
C SER A 180 2.41 -11.36 -5.47
N LYS A 181 2.15 -12.59 -5.00
CA LYS A 181 3.04 -13.75 -5.20
C LYS A 181 3.18 -14.13 -6.66
N SER A 182 2.07 -14.15 -7.41
CA SER A 182 2.10 -14.47 -8.84
C SER A 182 2.91 -13.46 -9.64
N MET A 183 2.67 -12.15 -9.42
CA MET A 183 3.41 -11.07 -10.07
C MET A 183 4.90 -11.08 -9.69
N ALA A 184 5.22 -11.42 -8.44
CA ALA A 184 6.61 -11.56 -7.98
C ALA A 184 7.36 -12.60 -8.84
N MET A 185 6.74 -13.74 -9.15
CA MET A 185 7.35 -14.79 -9.97
C MET A 185 7.43 -14.41 -11.44
N GLU A 186 6.46 -13.67 -11.96
CA GLU A 186 6.46 -13.25 -13.36
C GLU A 186 7.48 -12.13 -13.67
N TRP A 187 7.90 -11.37 -12.66
CA TRP A 187 8.68 -10.15 -12.86
C TRP A 187 10.05 -10.15 -12.17
N VAL A 188 10.39 -11.21 -11.43
CA VAL A 188 11.68 -11.29 -10.72
C VAL A 188 12.90 -11.23 -11.64
N ASP A 189 12.81 -11.86 -12.81
CA ASP A 189 13.85 -11.85 -13.85
C ASP A 189 13.99 -10.48 -14.55
N LYS A 190 13.01 -9.61 -14.38
CA LYS A 190 12.97 -8.24 -14.89
C LYS A 190 13.44 -7.21 -13.85
N GLY A 191 13.97 -7.68 -12.70
CA GLY A 191 14.49 -6.83 -11.64
C GLY A 191 13.42 -6.17 -10.76
N ILE A 192 12.18 -6.69 -10.76
CA ILE A 192 11.07 -6.15 -9.97
C ILE A 192 10.75 -7.11 -8.82
N ARG A 193 10.68 -6.57 -7.61
CA ARG A 193 10.17 -7.26 -6.43
C ARG A 193 8.72 -6.85 -6.21
N VAL A 194 7.85 -7.80 -5.87
CA VAL A 194 6.46 -7.55 -5.52
C VAL A 194 6.16 -8.21 -4.18
N ASN A 195 5.68 -7.45 -3.21
CA ASN A 195 5.33 -7.94 -1.88
C ASN A 195 3.99 -7.34 -1.44
N SER A 196 3.40 -7.90 -0.39
CA SER A 196 2.24 -7.34 0.28
C SER A 196 2.53 -7.03 1.75
N ILE A 197 1.81 -6.05 2.29
CA ILE A 197 1.69 -5.81 3.73
C ILE A 197 0.25 -6.11 4.09
N SER A 198 0.05 -6.90 5.14
CA SER A 198 -1.25 -7.24 5.71
C SER A 198 -1.41 -6.60 7.10
N PRO A 199 -1.94 -5.36 7.17
CA PRO A 199 -2.20 -4.73 8.45
C PRO A 199 -3.31 -5.44 9.21
N GLY A 200 -3.20 -5.42 10.56
CA GLY A 200 -4.31 -5.67 11.47
C GLY A 200 -5.21 -4.44 11.61
N TYR A 201 -5.98 -4.40 12.70
CA TYR A 201 -6.79 -3.22 13.00
C TYR A 201 -5.91 -2.00 13.20
N THR A 202 -6.06 -1.03 12.33
CA THR A 202 -5.25 0.19 12.29
C THR A 202 -6.15 1.43 12.44
N ALA A 203 -5.74 2.37 13.27
CA ALA A 203 -6.46 3.61 13.53
C ALA A 203 -6.36 4.57 12.33
N THR A 204 -7.17 4.31 11.33
CA THR A 204 -7.36 5.14 10.13
C THR A 204 -8.66 5.93 10.24
N PRO A 205 -8.87 7.00 9.44
CA PRO A 205 -10.16 7.68 9.36
C PRO A 205 -11.33 6.71 9.05
N MET A 206 -11.07 5.60 8.37
CA MET A 206 -12.06 4.55 8.10
C MET A 206 -12.53 3.86 9.39
N ASN A 207 -11.65 3.63 10.36
CA ASN A 207 -11.88 2.83 11.56
C ASN A 207 -12.10 3.67 12.82
N THR A 208 -11.87 5.00 12.77
CA THR A 208 -11.97 5.89 13.96
C THR A 208 -13.16 6.85 13.90
N ARG A 209 -14.12 6.60 12.99
CA ARG A 209 -15.36 7.38 12.92
C ARG A 209 -16.19 7.25 14.22
N PRO A 210 -16.95 8.26 14.62
CA PRO A 210 -17.75 8.22 15.86
C PRO A 210 -18.64 6.98 15.99
N GLU A 211 -19.18 6.50 14.87
CA GLU A 211 -20.05 5.31 14.82
C GLU A 211 -19.29 4.01 15.15
N MET A 212 -17.97 4.03 15.03
CA MET A 212 -17.09 2.87 15.21
C MET A 212 -16.58 2.70 16.65
N VAL A 213 -16.92 3.58 17.58
CA VAL A 213 -16.36 3.58 18.97
C VAL A 213 -16.53 2.23 19.68
N HIS A 214 -17.71 1.60 19.55
CA HIS A 214 -17.95 0.26 20.13
C HIS A 214 -17.05 -0.79 19.46
N GLN A 215 -17.00 -0.77 18.16
CA GLN A 215 -16.23 -1.72 17.36
C GLN A 215 -14.71 -1.56 17.56
N THR A 216 -14.25 -0.31 17.78
CA THR A 216 -12.84 -0.03 18.12
C THR A 216 -12.42 -0.75 19.40
N LYS A 217 -13.24 -0.70 20.46
CA LYS A 217 -12.95 -1.43 21.72
C LYS A 217 -12.92 -2.94 21.53
N GLU A 218 -13.79 -3.47 20.69
CA GLU A 218 -13.76 -4.89 20.35
C GLU A 218 -12.49 -5.28 19.57
N PHE A 219 -12.06 -4.45 18.61
CA PHE A 219 -10.82 -4.64 17.87
C PHE A 219 -9.60 -4.63 18.79
N GLU A 220 -9.55 -3.70 19.73
CA GLU A 220 -8.48 -3.63 20.75
C GLU A 220 -8.47 -4.87 21.63
N ALA A 221 -9.64 -5.27 22.16
CA ALA A 221 -9.76 -6.43 23.04
C ALA A 221 -9.42 -7.77 22.35
N GLN A 222 -9.67 -7.88 21.04
CA GLN A 222 -9.35 -9.07 20.24
C GLN A 222 -7.89 -9.11 19.80
N THR A 223 -7.19 -7.99 19.79
CA THR A 223 -5.80 -7.93 19.38
C THR A 223 -4.88 -8.36 20.53
N PRO A 224 -3.90 -9.27 20.35
CA PRO A 224 -2.97 -9.67 21.41
C PRO A 224 -2.24 -8.50 22.07
N MET A 225 -1.84 -7.49 21.30
CA MET A 225 -1.23 -6.26 21.84
C MET A 225 -2.22 -5.32 22.53
N GLN A 226 -3.51 -5.68 22.63
CA GLN A 226 -4.58 -4.93 23.35
C GLN A 226 -4.74 -3.49 22.88
N ARG A 227 -4.45 -3.21 21.61
CA ARG A 227 -4.64 -1.91 20.97
C ARG A 227 -4.70 -2.05 19.44
N MET A 228 -5.25 -1.04 18.79
CA MET A 228 -5.07 -0.89 17.35
C MET A 228 -3.66 -0.37 17.03
N ALA A 229 -3.19 -0.64 15.83
CA ALA A 229 -1.98 -0.02 15.31
C ALA A 229 -2.24 1.46 14.98
N SER A 230 -1.24 2.31 15.16
CA SER A 230 -1.16 3.62 14.52
C SER A 230 -0.81 3.44 13.03
N VAL A 231 -1.26 4.34 12.16
CA VAL A 231 -0.84 4.35 10.74
C VAL A 231 0.68 4.42 10.58
N ASN A 232 1.37 5.07 11.51
CA ASN A 232 2.83 5.20 11.51
C ASN A 232 3.54 3.84 11.71
N GLU A 233 2.89 2.85 12.32
CA GLU A 233 3.47 1.52 12.51
C GLU A 233 3.49 0.69 11.22
N ILE A 234 2.78 1.12 10.18
CA ILE A 234 2.82 0.51 8.85
C ILE A 234 3.94 1.13 7.99
N VAL A 235 4.43 2.30 8.35
CA VAL A 235 5.47 3.02 7.59
C VAL A 235 6.81 2.28 7.60
N GLY A 236 7.26 1.80 8.77
CA GLY A 236 8.53 1.05 8.87
C GLY A 236 8.57 -0.21 7.98
N PRO A 237 7.57 -1.09 8.05
CA PRO A 237 7.39 -2.21 7.11
C PRO A 237 7.40 -1.80 5.63
N ALA A 238 6.75 -0.70 5.27
CA ALA A 238 6.75 -0.19 3.90
C ALA A 238 8.15 0.28 3.46
N ILE A 239 8.87 1.03 4.31
CA ILE A 239 10.26 1.44 4.04
C ILE A 239 11.17 0.22 3.89
N PHE A 240 11.01 -0.80 4.75
CA PHE A 240 11.75 -2.06 4.62
C PHE A 240 11.55 -2.69 3.24
N LEU A 241 10.31 -2.87 2.81
CA LEU A 241 10.01 -3.50 1.52
C LEU A 241 10.40 -2.63 0.31
N ALA A 242 10.38 -1.30 0.45
CA ALA A 242 10.78 -0.37 -0.59
C ALA A 242 12.30 -0.35 -0.81
N SER A 243 13.07 -0.55 0.25
CA SER A 243 14.52 -0.30 0.30
C SER A 243 15.40 -1.51 0.00
N ASN A 244 16.71 -1.30 0.01
CA ASN A 244 17.72 -2.35 -0.13
C ASN A 244 17.74 -3.32 1.05
N ALA A 245 17.15 -2.96 2.20
CA ALA A 245 17.02 -3.85 3.36
C ALA A 245 16.22 -5.12 3.03
N SER A 246 15.36 -5.08 2.02
CA SER A 246 14.55 -6.21 1.54
C SER A 246 14.95 -6.70 0.15
N SER A 247 16.20 -6.48 -0.27
CA SER A 247 16.68 -6.82 -1.63
C SER A 247 16.53 -8.30 -2.00
N TYR A 248 16.36 -9.18 -1.01
CA TYR A 248 16.13 -10.63 -1.22
C TYR A 248 14.69 -11.06 -0.86
N CYS A 249 13.76 -10.09 -0.69
CA CYS A 249 12.34 -10.34 -0.40
C CYS A 249 11.49 -10.06 -1.63
N THR A 250 10.87 -11.10 -2.20
CA THR A 250 9.84 -11.00 -3.23
C THR A 250 8.79 -12.09 -3.01
N GLY A 251 7.51 -11.80 -3.22
CA GLY A 251 6.39 -12.69 -2.94
C GLY A 251 6.06 -12.86 -1.46
N VAL A 252 6.60 -12.00 -0.58
CA VAL A 252 6.31 -12.03 0.87
C VAL A 252 5.00 -11.31 1.14
N ASP A 253 4.18 -11.86 2.04
CA ASP A 253 3.12 -11.16 2.73
C ASP A 253 3.57 -10.84 4.16
N LEU A 254 3.76 -9.57 4.48
CA LEU A 254 4.25 -9.12 5.77
C LEU A 254 3.07 -8.75 6.68
N LEU A 255 2.75 -9.62 7.62
CA LEU A 255 1.75 -9.36 8.65
C LEU A 255 2.21 -8.29 9.63
N VAL A 256 1.38 -7.26 9.84
CA VAL A 256 1.62 -6.16 10.80
C VAL A 256 0.33 -5.96 11.59
N ASP A 257 0.02 -6.91 12.46
CA ASP A 257 -1.32 -7.12 13.02
C ASP A 257 -1.37 -7.20 14.55
N GLY A 258 -0.29 -6.92 15.24
CA GLY A 258 -0.22 -7.03 16.70
C GLY A 258 -0.37 -8.47 17.22
N GLY A 259 -0.06 -9.47 16.36
CA GLY A 259 -0.16 -10.90 16.67
C GLY A 259 -1.55 -11.50 16.44
N PHE A 260 -2.47 -10.75 15.79
CA PHE A 260 -3.87 -11.14 15.65
C PHE A 260 -4.08 -12.51 14.99
N VAL A 261 -3.30 -12.84 13.96
CA VAL A 261 -3.44 -14.12 13.25
C VAL A 261 -2.70 -15.29 13.89
N CYS A 262 -2.07 -15.10 15.04
CA CYS A 262 -1.30 -16.15 15.73
C CYS A 262 -2.15 -17.08 16.60
N TRP A 263 -3.45 -16.78 16.81
CA TRP A 263 -4.36 -17.60 17.60
C TRP A 263 -5.77 -17.71 17.02
#